data_52aa32a1a8e8866b835b9ce16688be5e
#
_entry.id   52aa32a1a8e8866b835b9ce16688be5e
#
_cell.length_a   1.000
_cell.length_b   1.000
_cell.length_c   1.000
_cell.angle_alpha   90.00
_cell.angle_beta   90.00
_cell.angle_gamma   90.00
#
_symmetry.space_group_name_H-M   'P 1'
#
loop_
_entity.id
_entity.type
_entity.pdbx_description
1 polymer ?
#
loop_
_entity_poly.entity_id
_entity_poly.type
_entity_poly.pdbx_seq_one_letter_code
_entity_poly.pdbx_strand_id
1 'polypeptide(L)'
;VQWHNKALIDHVIEKIRPQVSHIAISANRNLESYAQRSAHVFSDARQWQHYGPLAALCTAANDLQIATADWLLIVSCDMPRLPENLVSQFETIARRTPLCNAFYVETPARPHYSVMFIRPQILQSTVPYLYSGMRSIRGWLQQQRARVVHFPHEQDFISYNTENDLSQPL
;
A
#
# COMPACT_ATOMS: atom_id res chain seq x y z
N VAL A 1 5.67 14.50 8.13
CA VAL A 1 4.44 15.24 8.48
C VAL A 1 3.89 14.64 9.77
N GLN A 2 3.47 15.48 10.74
CA GLN A 2 2.90 15.08 12.03
C GLN A 2 1.42 15.45 12.09
N TRP A 3 0.63 14.60 12.73
CA TRP A 3 -0.77 14.79 13.04
C TRP A 3 -1.01 14.39 14.49
N HIS A 4 -1.64 15.26 15.31
CA HIS A 4 -1.78 15.06 16.76
C HIS A 4 -0.46 14.69 17.46
N ASN A 5 0.61 15.44 17.19
CA ASN A 5 1.97 15.25 17.73
C ASN A 5 2.63 13.91 17.40
N LYS A 6 2.16 13.18 16.38
CA LYS A 6 2.67 11.90 15.96
C LYS A 6 2.87 11.86 14.44
N ALA A 7 3.90 11.18 13.95
CA ALA A 7 4.09 11.06 12.51
C ALA A 7 2.93 10.28 11.86
N LEU A 8 2.49 10.69 10.65
CA LEU A 8 1.38 10.03 9.94
C LEU A 8 1.61 8.53 9.78
N ILE A 9 2.84 8.12 9.48
CA ILE A 9 3.18 6.70 9.36
C ILE A 9 2.95 5.92 10.66
N ASP A 10 3.13 6.54 11.82
CA ASP A 10 2.92 5.87 13.11
C ASP A 10 1.44 5.57 13.33
N HIS A 11 0.54 6.47 12.90
CA HIS A 11 -0.90 6.21 12.90
C HIS A 11 -1.27 5.06 11.96
N VAL A 12 -0.70 5.04 10.75
CA VAL A 12 -0.92 3.95 9.78
C VAL A 12 -0.43 2.61 10.36
N ILE A 13 0.78 2.57 10.90
CA ILE A 13 1.35 1.36 11.50
C ILE A 13 0.47 0.83 12.64
N GLU A 14 -0.05 1.70 13.50
CA GLU A 14 -0.96 1.28 14.59
C GLU A 14 -2.24 0.64 14.05
N LYS A 15 -2.81 1.17 12.98
CA LYS A 15 -4.02 0.62 12.36
C LYS A 15 -3.77 -0.72 11.67
N ILE A 16 -2.64 -0.89 11.01
CA ILE A 16 -2.38 -2.13 10.26
C ILE A 16 -1.69 -3.23 11.09
N ARG A 17 -0.91 -2.88 12.11
CA ARG A 17 -0.14 -3.85 12.91
C ARG A 17 -0.98 -5.00 13.49
N PRO A 18 -2.18 -4.79 14.02
CA PRO A 18 -3.02 -5.90 14.52
C PRO A 18 -3.56 -6.81 13.41
N GLN A 19 -3.47 -6.38 12.15
CA GLN A 19 -4.08 -7.06 11.00
C GLN A 19 -3.06 -7.85 10.16
N VAL A 20 -1.75 -7.67 10.39
CA VAL A 20 -0.67 -8.27 9.60
C VAL A 20 0.41 -8.87 10.49
N SER A 21 1.11 -9.90 10.00
CA SER A 21 2.21 -10.55 10.73
C SER A 21 3.53 -9.78 10.64
N HIS A 22 3.78 -9.10 9.52
CA HIS A 22 5.02 -8.35 9.27
C HIS A 22 4.72 -7.03 8.57
N ILE A 23 5.58 -6.05 8.79
CA ILE A 23 5.50 -4.73 8.15
C ILE A 23 6.84 -4.45 7.48
N ALA A 24 6.82 -4.13 6.19
CA ALA A 24 7.94 -3.59 5.46
C ALA A 24 7.66 -2.12 5.10
N ILE A 25 8.68 -1.28 5.14
CA ILE A 25 8.57 0.15 4.81
C ILE A 25 9.47 0.45 3.62
N SER A 26 8.86 0.94 2.53
CA SER A 26 9.61 1.52 1.42
C SER A 26 9.88 2.99 1.69
N ALA A 27 11.15 3.39 1.72
CA ALA A 27 11.57 4.76 1.97
C ALA A 27 12.87 5.09 1.23
N ASN A 28 12.92 6.28 0.60
CA ASN A 28 14.09 6.76 -0.13
C ASN A 28 14.90 7.81 0.67
N ARG A 29 14.40 8.21 1.84
CA ARG A 29 15.01 9.22 2.73
C ARG A 29 14.74 8.85 4.18
N ASN A 30 15.54 9.38 5.10
CA ASN A 30 15.37 9.21 6.55
C ASN A 30 15.30 7.73 6.99
N LEU A 31 16.08 6.86 6.38
CA LEU A 31 16.04 5.40 6.61
C LEU A 31 16.21 5.03 8.07
N GLU A 32 17.11 5.70 8.80
CA GLU A 32 17.34 5.48 10.24
C GLU A 32 16.06 5.71 11.07
N SER A 33 15.29 6.74 10.73
CA SER A 33 14.02 7.01 11.40
C SER A 33 12.99 5.91 11.15
N TYR A 34 12.97 5.33 9.95
CA TYR A 34 12.05 4.24 9.62
C TYR A 34 12.51 2.90 10.19
N ALA A 35 13.81 2.68 10.33
CA ALA A 35 14.37 1.48 10.98
C ALA A 35 13.96 1.33 12.45
N GLN A 36 13.59 2.42 13.12
CA GLN A 36 13.02 2.38 14.47
C GLN A 36 11.57 1.85 14.50
N ARG A 37 10.88 1.82 13.37
CA ARG A 37 9.46 1.44 13.22
C ARG A 37 9.27 0.04 12.68
N SER A 38 10.19 -0.41 11.86
CA SER A 38 10.18 -1.75 11.24
C SER A 38 11.60 -2.26 11.07
N ALA A 39 11.79 -3.55 11.31
CA ALA A 39 13.04 -4.24 11.03
C ALA A 39 13.30 -4.40 9.52
N HIS A 40 12.27 -4.25 8.69
CA HIS A 40 12.35 -4.37 7.23
C HIS A 40 12.07 -3.02 6.57
N VAL A 41 13.14 -2.29 6.26
CA VAL A 41 13.10 -1.02 5.52
C VAL A 41 13.95 -1.15 4.27
N PHE A 42 13.39 -0.78 3.11
CA PHE A 42 14.09 -0.82 1.84
C PHE A 42 13.89 0.46 1.04
N SER A 43 14.81 0.73 0.11
CA SER A 43 14.74 1.87 -0.80
C SER A 43 14.54 1.40 -2.24
N ASP A 44 13.97 2.26 -3.06
CA ASP A 44 13.85 2.00 -4.50
C ASP A 44 15.22 1.69 -5.10
N ALA A 45 15.30 0.62 -5.87
CA ALA A 45 16.52 0.31 -6.62
C ALA A 45 16.88 1.48 -7.55
N ARG A 46 18.19 1.76 -7.73
CA ARG A 46 18.67 2.93 -8.47
C ARG A 46 18.03 3.10 -9.85
N GLN A 47 17.81 2.01 -10.54
CA GLN A 47 17.19 2.00 -11.87
C GLN A 47 15.71 2.41 -11.87
N TRP A 48 15.03 2.37 -10.72
CA TRP A 48 13.62 2.70 -10.57
C TRP A 48 13.38 4.04 -9.86
N GLN A 49 14.44 4.70 -9.40
CA GLN A 49 14.31 6.02 -8.78
C GLN A 49 13.58 6.98 -9.73
N HIS A 50 12.65 7.77 -9.17
CA HIS A 50 11.79 8.72 -9.90
C HIS A 50 10.65 8.11 -10.74
N TYR A 51 10.41 6.80 -10.66
CA TYR A 51 9.28 6.16 -11.35
C TYR A 51 7.99 6.11 -10.52
N GLY A 52 7.93 6.88 -9.43
CA GLY A 52 6.75 6.97 -8.57
C GLY A 52 6.49 5.70 -7.75
N PRO A 53 5.25 5.48 -7.27
CA PRO A 53 4.94 4.38 -6.36
C PRO A 53 5.21 2.97 -6.92
N LEU A 54 5.21 2.81 -8.25
CA LEU A 54 5.55 1.53 -8.87
C LEU A 54 7.02 1.14 -8.69
N ALA A 55 7.93 2.11 -8.46
CA ALA A 55 9.34 1.83 -8.18
C ALA A 55 9.52 0.96 -6.93
N ALA A 56 8.77 1.27 -5.87
CA ALA A 56 8.76 0.48 -4.65
C ALA A 56 8.27 -0.96 -4.91
N LEU A 57 7.23 -1.14 -5.72
CA LEU A 57 6.70 -2.46 -6.08
C LEU A 57 7.71 -3.26 -6.93
N CYS A 58 8.40 -2.61 -7.87
CA CYS A 58 9.47 -3.26 -8.64
C CYS A 58 10.65 -3.70 -7.75
N THR A 59 10.99 -2.90 -6.76
CA THR A 59 12.04 -3.25 -5.80
C THR A 59 11.59 -4.41 -4.92
N ALA A 60 10.37 -4.35 -4.39
CA ALA A 60 9.77 -5.40 -3.59
C ALA A 60 9.64 -6.75 -4.31
N ALA A 61 9.52 -6.74 -5.65
CA ALA A 61 9.45 -7.95 -6.47
C ALA A 61 10.69 -8.87 -6.32
N ASN A 62 11.83 -8.31 -5.94
CA ASN A 62 13.09 -9.04 -5.74
C ASN A 62 13.42 -9.28 -4.26
N ASP A 63 12.52 -8.90 -3.35
CA ASP A 63 12.71 -9.07 -1.91
C ASP A 63 12.21 -10.45 -1.47
N LEU A 64 13.11 -11.26 -0.95
CA LEU A 64 12.81 -12.65 -0.57
C LEU A 64 11.80 -12.74 0.59
N GLN A 65 11.83 -11.81 1.54
CA GLN A 65 10.86 -11.80 2.65
C GLN A 65 9.46 -11.46 2.16
N ILE A 66 9.36 -10.50 1.25
CA ILE A 66 8.08 -10.13 0.62
C ILE A 66 7.55 -11.28 -0.25
N ALA A 67 8.42 -11.93 -1.01
CA ALA A 67 8.05 -13.01 -1.93
C ALA A 67 7.47 -14.25 -1.22
N THR A 68 7.77 -14.47 0.05
CA THR A 68 7.28 -15.63 0.84
C THR A 68 5.94 -15.38 1.52
N ALA A 69 5.41 -14.17 1.49
CA ALA A 69 4.11 -13.87 2.05
C ALA A 69 2.97 -14.50 1.23
N ASP A 70 1.89 -14.89 1.88
CA ASP A 70 0.68 -15.33 1.17
C ASP A 70 -0.02 -14.17 0.46
N TRP A 71 -0.10 -13.04 1.14
CA TRP A 71 -0.70 -11.79 0.66
C TRP A 71 0.08 -10.59 1.13
N LEU A 72 0.04 -9.53 0.35
CA LEU A 72 0.59 -8.22 0.68
C LEU A 72 -0.53 -7.21 0.79
N LEU A 73 -0.67 -6.57 1.95
CA LEU A 73 -1.42 -5.33 2.08
C LEU A 73 -0.47 -4.17 1.77
N ILE A 74 -0.76 -3.40 0.75
CA ILE A 74 0.00 -2.21 0.38
C ILE A 74 -0.86 -0.99 0.67
N VAL A 75 -0.31 -0.06 1.45
CA VAL A 75 -1.00 1.17 1.85
C VAL A 75 -0.04 2.36 1.77
N SER A 76 -0.58 3.54 1.58
CA SER A 76 0.18 4.80 1.66
C SER A 76 0.40 5.20 3.12
N CYS A 77 1.57 5.75 3.43
CA CYS A 77 1.95 6.18 4.79
C CYS A 77 1.25 7.47 5.25
N ASP A 78 0.43 8.08 4.43
CA ASP A 78 -0.30 9.33 4.67
C ASP A 78 -1.81 9.13 4.91
N MET A 79 -2.27 7.90 5.10
CA MET A 79 -3.68 7.54 5.36
C MET A 79 -3.87 7.09 6.83
N PRO A 80 -3.95 8.03 7.79
CA PRO A 80 -3.93 7.69 9.22
C PRO A 80 -5.21 7.03 9.76
N ARG A 81 -6.29 7.03 8.96
CA ARG A 81 -7.62 6.56 9.39
C ARG A 81 -8.00 5.19 8.84
N LEU A 82 -7.05 4.41 8.30
CA LEU A 82 -7.33 3.08 7.76
C LEU A 82 -8.18 2.24 8.72
N PRO A 83 -9.20 1.51 8.21
CA PRO A 83 -10.11 0.76 9.06
C PRO A 83 -9.45 -0.46 9.70
N GLU A 84 -9.90 -0.82 10.89
CA GLU A 84 -9.36 -1.96 11.67
C GLU A 84 -9.75 -3.33 11.09
N ASN A 85 -10.71 -3.36 10.18
CA ASN A 85 -11.15 -4.57 9.49
C ASN A 85 -10.68 -4.64 8.02
N LEU A 86 -9.66 -3.84 7.63
CA LEU A 86 -9.21 -3.72 6.24
C LEU A 86 -8.80 -5.07 5.65
N VAL A 87 -7.91 -5.81 6.33
CA VAL A 87 -7.42 -7.11 5.86
C VAL A 87 -8.55 -8.15 5.84
N SER A 88 -9.36 -8.23 6.89
CA SER A 88 -10.45 -9.22 6.97
C SER A 88 -11.51 -9.03 5.87
N GLN A 89 -11.77 -7.80 5.45
CA GLN A 89 -12.64 -7.52 4.31
C GLN A 89 -12.01 -8.01 3.00
N PHE A 90 -10.73 -7.72 2.76
CA PHE A 90 -10.02 -8.25 1.59
C PHE A 90 -10.01 -9.78 1.57
N GLU A 91 -9.67 -10.42 2.68
CA GLU A 91 -9.64 -11.89 2.79
C GLU A 91 -11.01 -12.51 2.50
N THR A 92 -12.09 -11.90 2.98
CA THR A 92 -13.45 -12.37 2.75
C THR A 92 -13.77 -12.43 1.25
N ILE A 93 -13.38 -11.40 0.50
CA ILE A 93 -13.58 -11.35 -0.95
C ILE A 93 -12.61 -12.29 -1.68
N ALA A 94 -11.35 -12.34 -1.24
CA ALA A 94 -10.34 -13.23 -1.82
C ALA A 94 -10.74 -14.71 -1.73
N ARG A 95 -11.30 -15.16 -0.61
CA ARG A 95 -11.82 -16.53 -0.44
C ARG A 95 -12.95 -16.86 -1.41
N ARG A 96 -13.78 -15.87 -1.76
CA ARG A 96 -14.89 -16.04 -2.73
C ARG A 96 -14.43 -15.97 -4.19
N THR A 97 -13.21 -15.50 -4.42
CA THR A 97 -12.63 -15.30 -5.76
C THR A 97 -11.20 -15.83 -5.84
N PRO A 98 -11.00 -17.15 -5.67
CA PRO A 98 -9.68 -17.77 -5.49
C PRO A 98 -8.71 -17.58 -6.66
N LEU A 99 -9.22 -17.28 -7.85
CA LEU A 99 -8.40 -17.02 -9.04
C LEU A 99 -7.97 -15.55 -9.18
N CYS A 100 -8.44 -14.68 -8.28
CA CYS A 100 -8.07 -13.27 -8.31
C CYS A 100 -6.82 -13.04 -7.44
N ASN A 101 -5.81 -12.42 -8.01
CA ASN A 101 -4.52 -12.17 -7.34
C ASN A 101 -4.33 -10.72 -6.92
N ALA A 102 -5.29 -9.85 -7.19
CA ALA A 102 -5.19 -8.43 -6.88
C ALA A 102 -6.55 -7.82 -6.55
N PHE A 103 -6.57 -7.02 -5.51
CA PHE A 103 -7.75 -6.27 -5.05
C PHE A 103 -7.34 -4.85 -4.71
N TYR A 104 -8.27 -3.91 -4.83
CA TYR A 104 -8.09 -2.54 -4.37
C TYR A 104 -9.39 -1.99 -3.77
N VAL A 105 -9.26 -0.93 -2.98
CA VAL A 105 -10.39 -0.29 -2.30
C VAL A 105 -11.13 0.64 -3.25
N GLU A 106 -12.46 0.63 -3.16
CA GLU A 106 -13.34 1.66 -3.71
C GLU A 106 -14.35 2.10 -2.65
N THR A 107 -14.57 3.39 -2.56
CA THR A 107 -15.62 4.00 -1.76
C THR A 107 -16.69 4.56 -2.69
N PRO A 108 -17.86 4.99 -2.18
CA PRO A 108 -18.87 5.64 -3.02
C PRO A 108 -18.38 6.89 -3.78
N ALA A 109 -17.32 7.54 -3.27
CA ALA A 109 -16.76 8.73 -3.90
C ALA A 109 -15.75 8.40 -5.01
N ARG A 110 -14.88 7.38 -4.81
CA ARG A 110 -13.80 7.06 -5.77
C ARG A 110 -13.06 5.77 -5.47
N PRO A 111 -12.29 5.24 -6.45
CA PRO A 111 -11.30 4.20 -6.20
C PRO A 111 -10.05 4.73 -5.48
N HIS A 112 -9.46 3.90 -4.62
CA HIS A 112 -8.22 4.15 -3.87
C HIS A 112 -7.16 3.13 -4.27
N TYR A 113 -6.49 3.36 -5.40
CA TYR A 113 -5.47 2.45 -5.96
C TYR A 113 -4.19 2.31 -5.12
N SER A 114 -3.97 3.21 -4.16
CA SER A 114 -2.85 3.13 -3.20
C SER A 114 -3.14 2.21 -2.02
N VAL A 115 -4.34 1.65 -1.94
CA VAL A 115 -4.73 0.65 -0.94
C VAL A 115 -5.10 -0.63 -1.68
N MET A 116 -4.20 -1.60 -1.68
CA MET A 116 -4.35 -2.85 -2.43
C MET A 116 -3.94 -4.06 -1.60
N PHE A 117 -4.54 -5.18 -1.96
CA PHE A 117 -4.26 -6.50 -1.38
C PHE A 117 -3.94 -7.45 -2.52
N ILE A 118 -2.69 -7.91 -2.59
CA ILE A 118 -2.17 -8.61 -3.77
C ILE A 118 -1.39 -9.86 -3.39
N ARG A 119 -1.35 -10.83 -4.29
CA ARG A 119 -0.39 -11.94 -4.23
C ARG A 119 1.01 -11.44 -4.60
N PRO A 120 2.08 -11.80 -3.83
CA PRO A 120 3.45 -11.34 -4.13
C PRO A 120 3.92 -11.66 -5.55
N GLN A 121 3.48 -12.79 -6.10
CA GLN A 121 3.89 -13.27 -7.43
C GLN A 121 3.60 -12.26 -8.55
N ILE A 122 2.54 -11.47 -8.41
CA ILE A 122 2.20 -10.49 -9.47
C ILE A 122 3.15 -9.29 -9.49
N LEU A 123 3.94 -9.07 -8.44
CA LEU A 123 4.94 -7.99 -8.42
C LEU A 123 5.94 -8.10 -9.57
N GLN A 124 6.27 -9.31 -10.03
CA GLN A 124 7.18 -9.52 -11.16
C GLN A 124 6.68 -8.85 -12.44
N SER A 125 5.37 -8.66 -12.60
CA SER A 125 4.79 -7.96 -13.75
C SER A 125 4.99 -6.44 -13.74
N THR A 126 5.41 -5.84 -12.61
CA THR A 126 5.67 -4.41 -12.52
C THR A 126 6.88 -3.99 -13.36
N VAL A 127 7.89 -4.85 -13.44
CA VAL A 127 9.12 -4.59 -14.19
C VAL A 127 8.86 -4.41 -15.70
N PRO A 128 8.28 -5.38 -16.43
CA PRO A 128 7.94 -5.17 -17.84
C PRO A 128 6.93 -4.05 -18.05
N TYR A 129 6.02 -3.82 -17.11
CA TYR A 129 5.09 -2.70 -17.16
C TYR A 129 5.81 -1.34 -17.17
N LEU A 130 6.81 -1.13 -16.30
CA LEU A 130 7.62 0.08 -16.31
C LEU A 130 8.48 0.21 -17.57
N TYR A 131 9.07 -0.88 -18.07
CA TYR A 131 9.86 -0.86 -19.30
C TYR A 131 9.01 -0.50 -20.53
N SER A 132 7.73 -0.82 -20.54
CA SER A 132 6.81 -0.40 -21.62
C SER A 132 6.47 1.10 -21.61
N GLY A 133 7.02 1.88 -20.66
CA GLY A 133 6.77 3.30 -20.53
C GLY A 133 5.58 3.67 -19.65
N MET A 134 4.84 2.69 -19.15
CA MET A 134 3.68 2.90 -18.30
C MET A 134 4.09 3.25 -16.86
N ARG A 135 3.26 4.08 -16.17
CA ARG A 135 3.59 4.61 -14.83
C ARG A 135 2.45 4.54 -13.82
N SER A 136 1.26 4.20 -14.26
CA SER A 136 0.04 4.28 -13.46
C SER A 136 -0.22 2.99 -12.68
N ILE A 137 -0.37 3.05 -11.35
CA ILE A 137 -0.84 1.91 -10.53
C ILE A 137 -2.20 1.43 -11.03
N ARG A 138 -3.13 2.34 -11.35
CA ARG A 138 -4.43 1.99 -11.94
C ARG A 138 -4.28 1.11 -13.17
N GLY A 139 -3.43 1.52 -14.12
CA GLY A 139 -3.22 0.76 -15.36
C GLY A 139 -2.59 -0.61 -15.09
N TRP A 140 -1.64 -0.70 -14.15
CA TRP A 140 -1.06 -1.96 -13.74
C TRP A 140 -2.09 -2.89 -13.11
N LEU A 141 -2.91 -2.41 -12.18
CA LEU A 141 -3.99 -3.19 -11.55
C LEU A 141 -5.03 -3.68 -12.58
N GLN A 142 -5.33 -2.86 -13.60
CA GLN A 142 -6.21 -3.26 -14.71
C GLN A 142 -5.61 -4.44 -15.51
N GLN A 143 -4.31 -4.42 -15.80
CA GLN A 143 -3.62 -5.56 -16.45
C GLN A 143 -3.66 -6.83 -15.58
N GLN A 144 -3.61 -6.68 -14.24
CA GLN A 144 -3.75 -7.79 -13.30
C GLN A 144 -5.21 -8.26 -13.14
N ARG A 145 -6.17 -7.63 -13.82
CA ARG A 145 -7.62 -7.89 -13.65
C ARG A 145 -8.05 -7.77 -12.20
N ALA A 146 -7.46 -6.80 -11.48
CA ALA A 146 -7.74 -6.55 -10.08
C ALA A 146 -9.24 -6.30 -9.85
N ARG A 147 -9.74 -6.79 -8.71
CA ARG A 147 -11.13 -6.62 -8.31
C ARG A 147 -11.26 -5.55 -7.24
N VAL A 148 -12.42 -4.93 -7.25
CA VAL A 148 -12.82 -3.92 -6.26
C VAL A 148 -13.27 -4.60 -4.97
N VAL A 149 -12.89 -4.01 -3.83
CA VAL A 149 -13.50 -4.26 -2.53
C VAL A 149 -14.09 -2.95 -2.04
N HIS A 150 -15.40 -2.94 -1.81
CA HIS A 150 -16.14 -1.74 -1.42
C HIS A 150 -16.06 -1.46 0.07
N PHE A 151 -15.77 -0.21 0.41
CA PHE A 151 -15.80 0.33 1.77
C PHE A 151 -16.76 1.52 1.83
N PRO A 152 -17.56 1.66 2.89
CA PRO A 152 -18.64 2.64 2.93
C PRO A 152 -18.16 4.09 3.20
N HIS A 153 -17.00 4.27 3.83
CA HIS A 153 -16.57 5.57 4.36
C HIS A 153 -15.32 6.10 3.63
N GLU A 154 -15.49 7.19 2.89
CA GLU A 154 -14.40 7.89 2.20
C GLU A 154 -13.33 8.39 3.17
N GLN A 155 -13.75 8.88 4.35
CA GLN A 155 -12.84 9.44 5.35
C GLN A 155 -11.76 8.47 5.84
N ASP A 156 -11.98 7.16 5.72
CA ASP A 156 -11.03 6.14 6.15
C ASP A 156 -9.81 6.05 5.19
N PHE A 157 -9.96 6.60 3.98
CA PHE A 157 -8.97 6.50 2.90
C PHE A 157 -8.48 7.86 2.39
N ILE A 158 -8.69 8.93 3.16
CA ILE A 158 -8.17 10.26 2.81
C ILE A 158 -6.67 10.32 3.11
N SER A 159 -5.89 10.79 2.13
CA SER A 159 -4.47 11.13 2.31
C SER A 159 -4.33 12.51 2.93
N TYR A 160 -3.52 12.61 3.97
CA TYR A 160 -3.23 13.86 4.69
C TYR A 160 -1.95 14.49 4.14
N ASN A 161 -2.08 15.41 3.18
CA ASN A 161 -0.96 16.02 2.47
C ASN A 161 -0.72 17.49 2.83
N THR A 162 -1.73 18.17 3.37
CA THR A 162 -1.73 19.60 3.67
C THR A 162 -1.95 19.88 5.16
N GLU A 163 -1.57 21.07 5.62
CA GLU A 163 -1.87 21.53 6.99
C GLU A 163 -3.37 21.56 7.27
N ASN A 164 -4.19 21.86 6.26
CA ASN A 164 -5.65 21.83 6.38
C ASN A 164 -6.18 20.41 6.64
N ASP A 165 -5.56 19.39 6.03
CA ASP A 165 -5.94 17.99 6.29
C ASP A 165 -5.64 17.61 7.75
N LEU A 166 -4.55 18.15 8.31
CA LEU A 166 -4.10 17.89 9.68
C LEU A 166 -4.97 18.56 10.75
N SER A 167 -5.75 19.58 10.40
CA SER A 167 -6.66 20.27 11.33
C SER A 167 -8.03 19.60 11.47
N GLN A 168 -8.31 18.52 10.72
CA GLN A 168 -9.56 17.79 10.85
C GLN A 168 -9.60 16.96 12.14
N PRO A 169 -10.71 16.96 12.90
CA PRO A 169 -10.86 16.13 14.09
C PRO A 169 -10.86 14.63 13.73
N LEU A 170 -10.50 13.81 14.70
CA LEU A 170 -10.58 12.34 14.64
C LEU A 170 -12.03 11.87 14.45
#